data_2a864fe382d8d38da4eababc8118fef6
#
_entry.id   2a864fe382d8d38da4eababc8118fef6
#
_cell.length_a   1.000
_cell.length_b   1.000
_cell.length_c   1.000
_cell.angle_alpha   90.00
_cell.angle_beta   90.00
_cell.angle_gamma   90.00
#
_symmetry.space_group_name_H-M   'P 1'
#
loop_
_entity.id
_entity.type
_entity.pdbx_description
1 polymer ?
#
loop_
_entity_poly.entity_id
_entity_poly.type
_entity_poly.pdbx_seq_one_letter_code
_entity_poly.pdbx_strand_id
1 'polypeptide(L)'
;MNWQGMRVGNAFEPAFGTALALFLTSLLLLAAGNAGLHVYSGKDEYFLSIRTVLSMHEQDRWWMPFLDGEPRLRKPPGLYWLGRASVESCGTSLYCLRLPAMIWAGVWSVACFGLARWLYPTSREQAGLATACVLLSSLGFLIEGRRLMLDLPMTAASTLALWGSWQFLAPQAPPRHQAIEIPHWLSASAWTLCTAFALAVAMLIKGPAGLLVWATGLCFVLVVFPQLRRQRLAALALHLLCVLTLSIAATLPWFFSALAYSEEVASIASEEMQARQFGGLSLSPLWGLWLIASPWLIAVLYWILRSLSSNQWAQDSFDHRRVALGLLLWLVASLLPFFFMRSFERYLLGSLVPMILVIPMMLLRGRQILECIPGWIRFISAMPMIVIVVAVQWFAIWFELERLWPALIPLLLIGVFTVIWWRAKSLLTIALAIAFWILNIQIFVSISYPNLRINDAPSWLVDHAREQEVVYFGGPHPAMLSAVTGRSHRHVNPNDLNPLRAIQSGTWIVLQKSDVALLQALAARAGLDAQELGRWKALINQGSAFRFARPGASWELAVKRRDLQELTTELIVFKISPKGN
;
A
#
# COMPACT_ATOMS: atom_id res chain seq x y z
N MET A 1 0.28 17.38 31.99
CA MET A 1 1.71 17.51 31.55
C MET A 1 2.08 18.96 31.63
N ASN A 2 2.94 19.33 32.57
CA ASN A 2 3.39 20.70 32.71
C ASN A 2 4.58 20.88 31.73
N TRP A 3 4.30 21.35 30.52
CA TRP A 3 5.30 21.58 29.47
C TRP A 3 6.35 22.64 29.86
N GLN A 4 6.07 23.47 30.90
CA GLN A 4 7.00 24.49 31.39
C GLN A 4 8.21 23.90 32.12
N GLY A 5 8.15 22.65 32.58
CA GLY A 5 9.27 21.97 33.25
C GLY A 5 10.06 20.99 32.36
N MET A 6 9.60 20.68 31.16
CA MET A 6 10.33 19.79 30.26
C MET A 6 11.43 20.54 29.53
N ARG A 7 12.66 20.23 29.85
CA ARG A 7 13.81 20.59 29.01
C ARG A 7 13.66 19.85 27.69
N VAL A 8 13.12 20.51 26.66
CA VAL A 8 13.13 20.02 25.28
C VAL A 8 14.60 20.08 24.84
N GLY A 9 15.34 19.00 25.08
CA GLY A 9 16.65 18.82 24.48
C GLY A 9 16.52 18.92 22.96
N ASN A 10 17.59 19.38 22.28
CA ASN A 10 17.64 19.67 20.86
C ASN A 10 16.82 18.66 20.05
N ALA A 11 15.77 19.14 19.40
CA ALA A 11 14.90 18.31 18.56
C ALA A 11 15.66 17.73 17.34
N PHE A 12 16.87 18.24 17.08
CA PHE A 12 17.72 17.89 15.94
C PHE A 12 18.89 16.96 16.26
N GLU A 13 19.22 16.68 17.53
CA GLU A 13 20.28 15.73 17.85
C GLU A 13 19.79 14.28 17.90
N PRO A 14 20.66 13.41 17.76
CA PRO A 14 21.22 12.42 16.85
C PRO A 14 20.25 11.39 16.34
N ALA A 15 19.00 11.72 16.17
CA ALA A 15 18.04 10.82 15.53
C ALA A 15 18.35 10.59 14.04
N PHE A 16 19.29 11.35 13.44
CA PHE A 16 19.62 11.16 12.03
C PHE A 16 20.17 9.74 11.76
N GLY A 17 21.10 9.27 12.59
CA GLY A 17 21.64 7.92 12.47
C GLY A 17 20.55 6.85 12.62
N THR A 18 19.68 6.99 13.64
CA THR A 18 18.55 6.07 13.85
C THR A 18 17.53 6.16 12.72
N ALA A 19 17.18 7.36 12.26
CA ALA A 19 16.25 7.55 11.14
C ALA A 19 16.81 6.95 9.84
N LEU A 20 18.09 7.17 9.55
CA LEU A 20 18.78 6.56 8.40
C LEU A 20 18.80 5.04 8.52
N ALA A 21 19.12 4.49 9.69
CA ALA A 21 19.10 3.05 9.92
C ALA A 21 17.71 2.46 9.72
N LEU A 22 16.65 3.12 10.20
CA LEU A 22 15.26 2.70 9.98
C LEU A 22 14.88 2.75 8.50
N PHE A 23 15.26 3.81 7.80
CA PHE A 23 15.03 3.95 6.37
C PHE A 23 15.70 2.81 5.59
N LEU A 24 16.99 2.57 5.84
CA LEU A 24 17.75 1.49 5.19
C LEU A 24 17.21 0.11 5.56
N THR A 25 16.84 -0.13 6.82
CA THR A 25 16.21 -1.38 7.26
C THR A 25 14.89 -1.61 6.52
N SER A 26 14.08 -0.56 6.33
CA SER A 26 12.83 -0.64 5.55
C SER A 26 13.11 -1.07 4.10
N LEU A 27 14.10 -0.46 3.44
CA LEU A 27 14.49 -0.81 2.08
C LEU A 27 14.98 -2.27 1.99
N LEU A 28 15.88 -2.68 2.87
CA LEU A 28 16.41 -4.05 2.90
C LEU A 28 15.31 -5.08 3.15
N LEU A 29 14.42 -4.79 4.10
CA LEU A 29 13.29 -5.65 4.42
C LEU A 29 12.36 -5.85 3.23
N LEU A 30 12.10 -4.79 2.45
CA LEU A 30 11.19 -4.83 1.31
C LEU A 30 11.87 -5.29 0.02
N ALA A 31 13.20 -5.18 -0.10
CA ALA A 31 13.95 -5.66 -1.26
C ALA A 31 13.89 -7.18 -1.41
N ALA A 32 13.89 -7.91 -0.30
CA ALA A 32 13.78 -9.36 -0.34
C ALA A 32 12.42 -9.78 -0.94
N GLY A 33 12.46 -10.65 -1.95
CA GLY A 33 11.28 -11.16 -2.66
C GLY A 33 10.66 -10.19 -3.66
N ASN A 34 11.25 -9.00 -3.87
CA ASN A 34 10.67 -7.99 -4.78
C ASN A 34 11.10 -8.15 -6.24
N ALA A 35 12.15 -8.92 -6.51
CA ALA A 35 12.69 -9.15 -7.86
C ALA A 35 12.03 -10.34 -8.59
N GLY A 36 11.20 -11.13 -7.93
CA GLY A 36 10.57 -12.32 -8.52
C GLY A 36 9.44 -11.97 -9.49
N LEU A 37 9.31 -12.75 -10.57
CA LEU A 37 8.33 -12.54 -11.63
C LEU A 37 6.88 -12.73 -11.18
N HIS A 38 6.64 -13.64 -10.24
CA HIS A 38 5.30 -13.98 -9.73
C HIS A 38 5.06 -13.46 -8.31
N VAL A 39 5.63 -12.31 -7.99
CA VAL A 39 5.46 -11.69 -6.67
C VAL A 39 4.01 -11.34 -6.43
N TYR A 40 3.60 -11.41 -5.15
CA TYR A 40 2.29 -10.98 -4.70
C TYR A 40 1.88 -9.64 -5.33
N SER A 41 0.87 -9.68 -6.19
CA SER A 41 0.39 -8.52 -6.94
C SER A 41 -1.10 -8.65 -7.20
N GLY A 42 -1.81 -7.53 -7.10
CA GLY A 42 -3.20 -7.44 -7.54
C GLY A 42 -3.29 -6.89 -8.97
N LYS A 43 -4.41 -7.11 -9.63
CA LYS A 43 -4.70 -6.64 -10.98
C LYS A 43 -4.35 -5.15 -11.19
N ASP A 44 -4.68 -4.29 -10.24
CA ASP A 44 -4.48 -2.84 -10.37
C ASP A 44 -3.01 -2.45 -10.51
N GLU A 45 -2.07 -3.23 -9.95
CA GLU A 45 -0.65 -2.95 -10.09
C GLU A 45 -0.16 -3.23 -11.52
N TYR A 46 -0.24 -4.50 -11.95
CA TYR A 46 0.36 -4.90 -13.23
C TYR A 46 -0.44 -4.42 -14.44
N PHE A 47 -1.76 -4.34 -14.33
CA PHE A 47 -2.63 -3.94 -15.43
C PHE A 47 -2.75 -2.41 -15.58
N LEU A 48 -2.74 -1.67 -14.49
CA LEU A 48 -2.91 -0.22 -14.51
C LEU A 48 -1.57 0.51 -14.28
N SER A 49 -0.97 0.36 -13.09
CA SER A 49 0.16 1.21 -12.68
C SER A 49 1.41 0.94 -13.51
N ILE A 50 1.80 -0.34 -13.65
CA ILE A 50 3.01 -0.74 -14.39
C ILE A 50 2.88 -0.37 -15.86
N ARG A 51 1.76 -0.70 -16.51
CA ARG A 51 1.55 -0.38 -17.92
C ARG A 51 1.56 1.13 -18.19
N THR A 52 0.98 1.92 -17.29
CA THR A 52 1.00 3.39 -17.43
C THR A 52 2.43 3.93 -17.36
N VAL A 53 3.24 3.46 -16.39
CA VAL A 53 4.65 3.88 -16.27
C VAL A 53 5.46 3.49 -17.50
N LEU A 54 5.31 2.24 -17.98
CA LEU A 54 6.00 1.75 -19.16
C LEU A 54 5.56 2.50 -20.43
N SER A 55 4.27 2.78 -20.59
CA SER A 55 3.75 3.58 -21.70
C SER A 55 4.32 5.00 -21.72
N MET A 56 4.45 5.63 -20.55
CA MET A 56 5.09 6.95 -20.42
C MET A 56 6.58 6.89 -20.79
N HIS A 57 7.28 5.80 -20.43
CA HIS A 57 8.69 5.59 -20.76
C HIS A 57 8.88 5.37 -22.27
N GLU A 58 8.14 4.46 -22.87
CA GLU A 58 8.24 4.10 -24.30
C GLU A 58 7.88 5.28 -25.22
N GLN A 59 6.94 6.14 -24.80
CA GLN A 59 6.48 7.30 -25.58
C GLN A 59 7.21 8.61 -25.24
N ASP A 60 8.23 8.54 -24.37
CA ASP A 60 8.98 9.71 -23.85
C ASP A 60 8.09 10.83 -23.30
N ARG A 61 7.01 10.50 -22.60
CA ARG A 61 6.06 11.45 -22.03
C ARG A 61 6.25 11.57 -20.52
N TRP A 62 6.53 12.77 -20.03
CA TRP A 62 6.70 13.03 -18.59
C TRP A 62 5.45 13.60 -17.92
N TRP A 63 4.78 14.51 -18.57
CA TRP A 63 3.76 15.32 -17.91
C TRP A 63 2.43 14.60 -17.73
N MET A 64 1.85 14.13 -18.83
CA MET A 64 0.55 13.49 -18.84
C MET A 64 0.69 11.96 -18.98
N PRO A 65 0.17 11.17 -18.01
CA PRO A 65 0.12 9.73 -18.15
C PRO A 65 -0.86 9.31 -19.27
N PHE A 66 -0.45 8.31 -20.05
CA PHE A 66 -1.29 7.68 -21.07
C PHE A 66 -1.38 6.18 -20.82
N LEU A 67 -2.52 5.59 -21.15
CA LEU A 67 -2.73 4.16 -21.13
C LEU A 67 -3.67 3.79 -22.29
N ASP A 68 -3.28 2.80 -23.08
CA ASP A 68 -4.03 2.31 -24.26
C ASP A 68 -4.30 3.40 -25.32
N GLY A 69 -3.42 4.39 -25.42
CA GLY A 69 -3.55 5.52 -26.35
C GLY A 69 -4.33 6.72 -25.83
N GLU A 70 -4.94 6.61 -24.64
CA GLU A 70 -5.77 7.67 -24.05
C GLU A 70 -5.11 8.30 -22.82
N PRO A 71 -5.36 9.59 -22.53
CA PRO A 71 -4.89 10.24 -21.31
C PRO A 71 -5.53 9.59 -20.08
N ARG A 72 -4.69 9.24 -19.10
CA ARG A 72 -5.15 8.60 -17.87
C ARG A 72 -5.52 9.63 -16.80
N LEU A 73 -6.73 10.17 -16.89
CA LEU A 73 -7.22 11.28 -16.04
C LEU A 73 -7.82 10.83 -14.69
N ARG A 74 -8.13 9.53 -14.53
CA ARG A 74 -8.79 8.99 -13.31
C ARG A 74 -7.96 9.13 -12.04
N LYS A 75 -6.65 9.31 -12.15
CA LYS A 75 -5.73 9.48 -11.01
C LYS A 75 -4.69 10.54 -11.33
N PRO A 76 -4.27 11.35 -10.35
CA PRO A 76 -3.17 12.28 -10.51
C PRO A 76 -1.85 11.56 -10.84
N PRO A 77 -0.85 12.25 -11.42
CA PRO A 77 0.30 11.63 -12.06
C PRO A 77 1.44 11.24 -11.12
N GLY A 78 1.42 11.66 -9.85
CA GLY A 78 2.58 11.60 -8.95
C GLY A 78 3.22 10.21 -8.83
N LEU A 79 2.42 9.13 -8.73
CA LEU A 79 2.99 7.77 -8.72
C LEU A 79 3.66 7.43 -10.04
N TYR A 80 3.07 7.82 -11.17
CA TYR A 80 3.59 7.51 -12.50
C TYR A 80 4.87 8.27 -12.79
N TRP A 81 5.00 9.53 -12.34
CA TRP A 81 6.24 10.30 -12.40
C TRP A 81 7.36 9.63 -11.60
N LEU A 82 7.05 9.19 -10.37
CA LEU A 82 8.00 8.46 -9.52
C LEU A 82 8.42 7.13 -10.15
N GLY A 83 7.46 6.39 -10.70
CA GLY A 83 7.72 5.13 -11.41
C GLY A 83 8.58 5.35 -12.65
N ARG A 84 8.28 6.38 -13.46
CA ARG A 84 9.09 6.72 -14.61
C ARG A 84 10.51 7.15 -14.24
N ALA A 85 10.67 8.02 -13.25
CA ALA A 85 12.00 8.42 -12.76
C ALA A 85 12.83 7.20 -12.30
N SER A 86 12.18 6.22 -11.67
CA SER A 86 12.82 4.98 -11.27
C SER A 86 13.24 4.14 -12.50
N VAL A 87 12.38 4.00 -13.49
CA VAL A 87 12.69 3.29 -14.74
C VAL A 87 13.85 3.93 -15.48
N GLU A 88 13.91 5.25 -15.58
CA GLU A 88 15.04 5.98 -16.18
C GLU A 88 16.36 5.75 -15.42
N SER A 89 16.28 5.53 -14.11
CA SER A 89 17.45 5.38 -13.24
C SER A 89 18.03 3.96 -13.25
N CYS A 90 17.20 2.92 -13.35
CA CYS A 90 17.63 1.53 -13.17
C CYS A 90 16.97 0.51 -14.11
N GLY A 91 16.21 0.98 -15.13
CA GLY A 91 15.59 0.15 -16.15
C GLY A 91 14.17 -0.33 -15.84
N THR A 92 13.60 -1.10 -16.76
CA THR A 92 12.18 -1.51 -16.75
C THR A 92 11.89 -2.77 -15.91
N SER A 93 12.85 -3.23 -15.11
CA SER A 93 12.65 -4.41 -14.27
C SER A 93 11.56 -4.16 -13.21
N LEU A 94 10.89 -5.24 -12.79
CA LEU A 94 9.85 -5.15 -11.75
C LEU A 94 10.40 -4.57 -10.43
N TYR A 95 11.67 -4.82 -10.11
CA TYR A 95 12.34 -4.22 -8.96
C TYR A 95 12.41 -2.69 -9.07
N CYS A 96 12.84 -2.17 -10.22
CA CYS A 96 12.92 -0.74 -10.48
C CYS A 96 11.54 -0.08 -10.48
N LEU A 97 10.54 -0.73 -11.10
CA LEU A 97 9.16 -0.26 -11.08
C LEU A 97 8.60 -0.11 -9.65
N ARG A 98 9.00 -0.99 -8.72
CA ARG A 98 8.54 -1.01 -7.33
C ARG A 98 9.38 -0.17 -6.37
N LEU A 99 10.57 0.25 -6.78
CA LEU A 99 11.50 1.03 -5.96
C LEU A 99 10.88 2.29 -5.33
N PRO A 100 10.01 3.08 -6.02
CA PRO A 100 9.34 4.23 -5.40
C PRO A 100 8.50 3.86 -4.19
N ALA A 101 7.77 2.73 -4.22
CA ALA A 101 6.97 2.28 -3.09
C ALA A 101 7.85 1.91 -1.89
N MET A 102 9.00 1.26 -2.12
CA MET A 102 9.97 0.91 -1.08
C MET A 102 10.57 2.16 -0.44
N ILE A 103 10.95 3.16 -1.23
CA ILE A 103 11.48 4.45 -0.74
C ILE A 103 10.44 5.14 0.14
N TRP A 104 9.19 5.24 -0.32
CA TRP A 104 8.12 5.86 0.46
C TRP A 104 7.76 5.06 1.71
N ALA A 105 7.88 3.74 1.72
CA ALA A 105 7.77 2.93 2.93
C ALA A 105 8.87 3.29 3.96
N GLY A 106 10.10 3.49 3.51
CA GLY A 106 11.19 3.99 4.35
C GLY A 106 10.89 5.37 4.92
N VAL A 107 10.40 6.31 4.09
CA VAL A 107 9.95 7.64 4.54
C VAL A 107 8.82 7.53 5.57
N TRP A 108 7.87 6.63 5.36
CA TRP A 108 6.77 6.41 6.30
C TRP A 108 7.25 5.92 7.65
N SER A 109 8.21 4.99 7.69
CA SER A 109 8.79 4.49 8.94
C SER A 109 9.48 5.60 9.73
N VAL A 110 10.23 6.49 9.05
CA VAL A 110 10.89 7.66 9.65
C VAL A 110 9.87 8.68 10.14
N ALA A 111 8.82 8.97 9.37
CA ALA A 111 7.78 9.89 9.79
C ALA A 111 7.03 9.39 11.04
N CYS A 112 6.68 8.10 11.10
CA CYS A 112 6.05 7.50 12.28
C CYS A 112 6.98 7.48 13.51
N PHE A 113 8.27 7.21 13.31
CA PHE A 113 9.29 7.35 14.35
C PHE A 113 9.31 8.79 14.89
N GLY A 114 9.30 9.79 14.01
CA GLY A 114 9.29 11.21 14.37
C GLY A 114 8.03 11.63 15.13
N LEU A 115 6.84 11.16 14.71
CA LEU A 115 5.57 11.42 15.40
C LEU A 115 5.57 10.84 16.82
N ALA A 116 6.06 9.61 17.00
CA ALA A 116 6.15 9.00 18.31
C ALA A 116 7.13 9.74 19.24
N ARG A 117 8.28 10.16 18.72
CA ARG A 117 9.24 10.99 19.48
C ARG A 117 8.64 12.32 19.94
N TRP A 118 7.78 12.92 19.12
CA TRP A 118 7.07 14.14 19.47
C TRP A 118 6.03 13.88 20.57
N LEU A 119 5.27 12.79 20.45
CA LEU A 119 4.17 12.46 21.35
C LEU A 119 4.67 12.00 22.73
N TYR A 120 5.86 11.37 22.80
CA TYR A 120 6.44 10.80 24.02
C TYR A 120 7.80 11.44 24.38
N PRO A 121 7.83 12.70 24.83
CA PRO A 121 9.07 13.46 24.99
C PRO A 121 10.01 12.95 26.10
N THR A 122 9.51 12.15 27.05
CA THR A 122 10.33 11.55 28.13
C THR A 122 11.07 10.28 27.72
N SER A 123 10.58 9.60 26.68
CA SER A 123 11.10 8.30 26.21
C SER A 123 11.24 8.27 24.67
N ARG A 124 11.69 9.38 24.09
CA ARG A 124 11.69 9.67 22.64
C ARG A 124 12.18 8.52 21.77
N GLU A 125 13.42 8.07 22.01
CA GLU A 125 14.05 7.04 21.16
C GLU A 125 13.31 5.70 21.28
N GLN A 126 13.00 5.30 22.49
CA GLN A 126 12.31 4.03 22.77
C GLN A 126 10.90 4.04 22.17
N ALA A 127 10.18 5.14 22.30
CA ALA A 127 8.85 5.31 21.72
C ALA A 127 8.89 5.29 20.18
N GLY A 128 9.86 6.02 19.61
CA GLY A 128 10.06 6.05 18.16
C GLY A 128 10.39 4.66 17.61
N LEU A 129 11.36 3.97 18.21
CA LEU A 129 11.76 2.62 17.80
C LEU A 129 10.62 1.61 17.96
N ALA A 130 9.89 1.63 19.08
CA ALA A 130 8.75 0.75 19.29
C ALA A 130 7.68 0.92 18.20
N THR A 131 7.35 2.19 17.88
CA THR A 131 6.38 2.52 16.84
C THR A 131 6.86 2.06 15.46
N ALA A 132 8.12 2.31 15.12
CA ALA A 132 8.71 1.87 13.85
C ALA A 132 8.76 0.35 13.73
N CYS A 133 9.16 -0.38 14.78
CA CYS A 133 9.18 -1.85 14.78
C CYS A 133 7.80 -2.45 14.53
N VAL A 134 6.76 -1.88 15.13
CA VAL A 134 5.38 -2.35 14.91
C VAL A 134 4.91 -2.05 13.49
N LEU A 135 5.22 -0.88 12.95
CA LEU A 135 4.93 -0.57 11.54
C LEU A 135 5.64 -1.54 10.60
N LEU A 136 6.96 -1.71 10.76
CA LEU A 136 7.79 -2.59 9.92
C LEU A 136 7.34 -4.07 9.97
N SER A 137 6.71 -4.49 11.05
CA SER A 137 6.18 -5.85 11.21
C SER A 137 4.69 -5.98 10.86
N SER A 138 3.98 -4.88 10.57
CA SER A 138 2.59 -4.94 10.14
C SER A 138 2.47 -5.51 8.72
N LEU A 139 1.45 -6.35 8.49
CA LEU A 139 1.25 -6.99 7.19
C LEU A 139 1.04 -5.95 6.08
N GLY A 140 0.30 -4.88 6.35
CA GLY A 140 0.07 -3.80 5.40
C GLY A 140 1.35 -3.13 4.93
N PHE A 141 2.31 -2.87 5.83
CA PHE A 141 3.62 -2.34 5.46
C PHE A 141 4.41 -3.34 4.60
N LEU A 142 4.46 -4.59 5.04
CA LEU A 142 5.26 -5.63 4.38
C LEU A 142 4.75 -5.99 2.99
N ILE A 143 3.46 -5.90 2.74
CA ILE A 143 2.86 -6.21 1.43
C ILE A 143 2.81 -4.96 0.54
N GLU A 144 2.24 -3.86 1.02
CA GLU A 144 2.02 -2.68 0.16
C GLU A 144 3.32 -1.91 -0.13
N GLY A 145 4.35 -2.04 0.71
CA GLY A 145 5.68 -1.49 0.43
C GLY A 145 6.41 -2.16 -0.75
N ARG A 146 5.91 -3.31 -1.23
CA ARG A 146 6.44 -4.05 -2.38
C ARG A 146 5.62 -3.86 -3.67
N ARG A 147 4.67 -2.94 -3.70
CA ARG A 147 3.76 -2.80 -4.83
C ARG A 147 3.76 -1.39 -5.37
N LEU A 148 3.81 -1.24 -6.69
CA LEU A 148 3.65 0.05 -7.35
C LEU A 148 2.17 0.50 -7.28
N MET A 149 1.73 0.86 -6.08
CA MET A 149 0.36 1.29 -5.78
C MET A 149 0.35 2.68 -5.15
N LEU A 150 -0.75 3.40 -5.35
CA LEU A 150 -0.92 4.79 -4.90
C LEU A 150 -1.00 4.93 -3.37
N ASP A 151 -1.48 3.90 -2.68
CA ASP A 151 -1.97 4.01 -1.30
C ASP A 151 -0.86 4.21 -0.28
N LEU A 152 0.23 3.43 -0.36
CA LEU A 152 1.34 3.55 0.57
C LEU A 152 2.14 4.86 0.36
N PRO A 153 2.58 5.24 -0.86
CA PRO A 153 3.27 6.51 -1.06
C PRO A 153 2.44 7.73 -0.65
N MET A 154 1.14 7.73 -0.95
CA MET A 154 0.22 8.78 -0.48
C MET A 154 0.16 8.84 1.05
N THR A 155 -0.02 7.69 1.71
CA THR A 155 -0.09 7.62 3.18
C THR A 155 1.23 8.09 3.82
N ALA A 156 2.36 7.69 3.27
CA ALA A 156 3.68 8.09 3.73
C ALA A 156 3.88 9.60 3.60
N ALA A 157 3.55 10.18 2.45
CA ALA A 157 3.65 11.62 2.21
C ALA A 157 2.72 12.41 3.14
N SER A 158 1.47 11.96 3.31
CA SER A 158 0.51 12.58 4.25
C SER A 158 0.96 12.47 5.71
N THR A 159 1.59 11.36 6.10
CA THR A 159 2.17 11.18 7.45
C THR A 159 3.39 12.08 7.65
N LEU A 160 4.22 12.26 6.62
CA LEU A 160 5.35 13.20 6.64
C LEU A 160 4.86 14.64 6.81
N ALA A 161 3.80 15.04 6.08
CA ALA A 161 3.14 16.34 6.25
C ALA A 161 2.61 16.54 7.67
N LEU A 162 2.00 15.50 8.25
CA LEU A 162 1.53 15.53 9.63
C LEU A 162 2.69 15.73 10.61
N TRP A 163 3.78 15.00 10.43
CA TRP A 163 4.97 15.17 11.27
C TRP A 163 5.53 16.59 11.17
N GLY A 164 5.60 17.16 9.96
CA GLY A 164 6.01 18.56 9.76
C GLY A 164 5.11 19.55 10.52
N SER A 165 3.78 19.39 10.45
CA SER A 165 2.84 20.23 11.22
C SER A 165 2.99 20.05 12.73
N TRP A 166 3.26 18.84 13.23
CA TRP A 166 3.51 18.62 14.65
C TRP A 166 4.82 19.27 15.11
N GLN A 167 5.86 19.27 14.27
CA GLN A 167 7.12 19.98 14.55
C GLN A 167 6.92 21.50 14.58
N PHE A 168 6.10 22.05 13.68
CA PHE A 168 5.70 23.46 13.73
C PHE A 168 5.01 23.84 15.07
N LEU A 169 4.18 22.94 15.60
CA LEU A 169 3.48 23.13 16.86
C LEU A 169 4.36 22.85 18.10
N ALA A 170 5.54 22.26 17.95
CA ALA A 170 6.39 21.91 19.08
C ALA A 170 6.73 23.13 19.95
N PRO A 171 6.67 23.01 21.29
CA PRO A 171 7.17 24.05 22.18
C PRO A 171 8.67 24.22 21.96
N GLN A 172 9.13 25.45 21.94
CA GLN A 172 10.54 25.75 21.77
C GLN A 172 11.32 25.53 23.04
N ALA A 173 12.51 24.95 22.92
CA ALA A 173 13.47 24.94 24.00
C ALA A 173 14.05 26.36 24.20
N PRO A 174 14.29 26.79 25.44
CA PRO A 174 15.06 28.00 25.68
C PRO A 174 16.47 27.84 25.07
N PRO A 175 17.05 28.93 24.54
CA PRO A 175 18.37 28.88 23.88
C PRO A 175 19.44 28.30 24.82
N ARG A 176 20.22 27.35 24.33
CA ARG A 176 21.44 26.88 24.99
C ARG A 176 22.60 27.78 24.55
N HIS A 177 23.35 28.30 25.48
CA HIS A 177 24.44 29.27 25.30
C HIS A 177 25.58 28.86 24.33
N GLN A 178 25.51 27.74 23.62
CA GLN A 178 26.62 27.25 22.77
C GLN A 178 26.23 26.61 21.43
N ALA A 179 24.95 26.66 21.00
CA ALA A 179 24.58 26.15 19.69
C ALA A 179 24.34 27.30 18.70
N ILE A 180 24.64 27.08 17.42
CA ILE A 180 24.21 27.99 16.34
C ILE A 180 22.68 28.08 16.40
N GLU A 181 22.18 29.24 16.82
CA GLU A 181 20.74 29.48 16.94
C GLU A 181 20.14 29.68 15.54
N ILE A 182 19.46 28.66 15.03
CA ILE A 182 18.60 28.84 13.86
C ILE A 182 17.42 29.73 14.28
N PRO A 183 17.22 30.89 13.66
CA PRO A 183 16.13 31.79 14.00
C PRO A 183 14.79 31.05 13.95
N HIS A 184 13.94 31.30 14.94
CA HIS A 184 12.63 30.63 15.09
C HIS A 184 11.79 30.68 13.81
N TRP A 185 11.73 31.85 13.17
CA TRP A 185 10.95 32.03 11.94
C TRP A 185 11.49 31.15 10.80
N LEU A 186 12.80 30.93 10.72
CA LEU A 186 13.42 30.08 9.71
C LEU A 186 13.05 28.60 9.91
N SER A 187 13.09 28.12 11.16
CA SER A 187 12.65 26.76 11.50
C SER A 187 11.16 26.57 11.24
N ALA A 188 10.31 27.53 11.63
CA ALA A 188 8.88 27.50 11.38
C ALA A 188 8.55 27.51 9.89
N SER A 189 9.25 28.34 9.10
CA SER A 189 9.11 28.38 7.64
C SER A 189 9.55 27.09 6.99
N ALA A 190 10.68 26.50 7.42
CA ALA A 190 11.17 25.22 6.91
C ALA A 190 10.14 24.09 7.13
N TRP A 191 9.55 23.99 8.33
CA TRP A 191 8.51 23.01 8.62
C TRP A 191 7.23 23.27 7.83
N THR A 192 6.85 24.52 7.61
CA THR A 192 5.68 24.87 6.77
C THR A 192 5.90 24.45 5.31
N LEU A 193 7.10 24.72 4.75
CA LEU A 193 7.44 24.31 3.39
C LEU A 193 7.54 22.78 3.26
N CYS A 194 8.15 22.10 4.22
CA CYS A 194 8.22 20.64 4.26
C CYS A 194 6.81 20.02 4.28
N THR A 195 5.93 20.55 5.13
CA THR A 195 4.53 20.12 5.22
C THR A 195 3.79 20.34 3.90
N ALA A 196 3.91 21.53 3.32
CA ALA A 196 3.26 21.88 2.05
C ALA A 196 3.74 20.99 0.90
N PHE A 197 5.05 20.77 0.79
CA PHE A 197 5.64 19.88 -0.21
C PHE A 197 5.13 18.44 -0.05
N ALA A 198 5.21 17.88 1.16
CA ALA A 198 4.76 16.52 1.43
C ALA A 198 3.25 16.35 1.14
N LEU A 199 2.44 17.35 1.49
CA LEU A 199 1.01 17.33 1.22
C LEU A 199 0.70 17.46 -0.28
N ALA A 200 1.44 18.31 -1.01
CA ALA A 200 1.34 18.41 -2.47
C ALA A 200 1.66 17.05 -3.14
N VAL A 201 2.72 16.38 -2.69
CA VAL A 201 3.06 15.03 -3.18
C VAL A 201 1.92 14.04 -2.90
N ALA A 202 1.35 14.04 -1.69
CA ALA A 202 0.22 13.18 -1.35
C ALA A 202 -0.99 13.43 -2.27
N MET A 203 -1.30 14.70 -2.53
CA MET A 203 -2.39 15.11 -3.44
C MET A 203 -2.09 14.74 -4.90
N LEU A 204 -0.86 14.92 -5.38
CA LEU A 204 -0.44 14.51 -6.72
C LEU A 204 -0.43 13.00 -6.91
N ILE A 205 -0.34 12.21 -5.84
CA ILE A 205 -0.44 10.74 -5.92
C ILE A 205 -1.90 10.28 -5.95
N LYS A 206 -2.78 10.80 -5.09
CA LYS A 206 -4.15 10.26 -4.98
C LYS A 206 -5.24 11.32 -4.75
N GLY A 207 -4.97 12.57 -5.08
CA GLY A 207 -5.92 13.67 -4.95
C GLY A 207 -6.29 13.96 -3.48
N PRO A 208 -7.56 14.37 -3.21
CA PRO A 208 -7.99 14.78 -1.86
C PRO A 208 -7.83 13.71 -0.78
N ALA A 209 -7.76 12.43 -1.15
CA ALA A 209 -7.50 11.35 -0.20
C ALA A 209 -6.16 11.51 0.55
N GLY A 210 -5.18 12.21 -0.06
CA GLY A 210 -3.92 12.57 0.57
C GLY A 210 -4.06 13.47 1.79
N LEU A 211 -5.17 14.18 1.95
CA LEU A 211 -5.43 15.05 3.09
C LEU A 211 -5.85 14.27 4.35
N LEU A 212 -6.37 13.05 4.21
CA LEU A 212 -7.08 12.34 5.30
C LEU A 212 -6.21 12.12 6.54
N VAL A 213 -5.01 11.56 6.37
CA VAL A 213 -4.09 11.26 7.50
C VAL A 213 -3.63 12.55 8.15
N TRP A 214 -3.26 13.55 7.35
CA TRP A 214 -2.80 14.85 7.84
C TRP A 214 -3.91 15.57 8.63
N ALA A 215 -5.11 15.69 8.07
CA ALA A 215 -6.21 16.41 8.69
C ALA A 215 -6.68 15.74 10.00
N THR A 216 -6.89 14.42 9.97
CA THR A 216 -7.35 13.67 11.16
C THR A 216 -6.29 13.67 12.27
N GLY A 217 -5.02 13.53 11.93
CA GLY A 217 -3.91 13.60 12.90
C GLY A 217 -3.66 15.00 13.44
N LEU A 218 -3.91 16.04 12.65
CA LEU A 218 -3.87 17.42 13.13
C LEU A 218 -5.04 17.70 14.09
N CYS A 219 -6.25 17.28 13.74
CA CYS A 219 -7.41 17.37 14.64
C CYS A 219 -7.14 16.67 15.98
N PHE A 220 -6.53 15.49 15.96
CA PHE A 220 -6.11 14.78 17.17
C PHE A 220 -5.27 15.69 18.09
N VAL A 221 -4.20 16.29 17.57
CA VAL A 221 -3.31 17.15 18.38
C VAL A 221 -4.05 18.35 18.93
N LEU A 222 -4.87 19.02 18.12
CA LEU A 222 -5.60 20.22 18.52
C LEU A 222 -6.68 19.93 19.57
N VAL A 223 -7.25 18.73 19.59
CA VAL A 223 -8.23 18.29 20.59
C VAL A 223 -7.53 17.82 21.86
N VAL A 224 -6.48 17.01 21.74
CA VAL A 224 -5.78 16.43 22.90
C VAL A 224 -4.92 17.46 23.61
N PHE A 225 -4.34 18.44 22.90
CA PHE A 225 -3.45 19.47 23.46
C PHE A 225 -3.98 20.90 23.22
N PRO A 226 -5.11 21.31 23.85
CA PRO A 226 -5.76 22.60 23.57
C PRO A 226 -4.89 23.82 23.90
N GLN A 227 -3.91 23.67 24.79
CA GLN A 227 -2.95 24.73 25.08
C GLN A 227 -2.13 25.14 23.85
N LEU A 228 -1.77 24.20 22.95
CA LEU A 228 -1.06 24.50 21.71
C LEU A 228 -1.92 25.38 20.79
N ARG A 229 -3.22 25.09 20.72
CA ARG A 229 -4.19 25.88 19.96
C ARG A 229 -4.33 27.31 20.51
N ARG A 230 -4.52 27.43 21.83
CA ARG A 230 -4.77 28.74 22.47
C ARG A 230 -3.59 29.69 22.36
N GLN A 231 -2.36 29.18 22.51
CA GLN A 231 -1.15 29.99 22.53
C GLN A 231 -0.68 30.42 21.14
N ARG A 232 -1.07 29.71 20.06
CA ARG A 232 -0.53 29.91 18.71
C ARG A 232 -1.60 29.93 17.61
N LEU A 233 -2.83 30.36 17.93
CA LEU A 233 -3.95 30.28 16.98
C LEU A 233 -3.65 31.02 15.65
N ALA A 234 -3.14 32.24 15.72
CA ALA A 234 -2.81 33.02 14.52
C ALA A 234 -1.69 32.39 13.71
N ALA A 235 -0.61 31.94 14.36
CA ALA A 235 0.49 31.27 13.70
C ALA A 235 0.05 29.94 13.07
N LEU A 236 -0.81 29.18 13.75
CA LEU A 236 -1.40 27.96 13.21
C LEU A 236 -2.30 28.26 12.00
N ALA A 237 -3.16 29.27 12.08
CA ALA A 237 -4.02 29.66 10.97
C ALA A 237 -3.18 30.07 9.73
N LEU A 238 -2.11 30.83 9.95
CA LEU A 238 -1.17 31.19 8.88
C LEU A 238 -0.44 29.96 8.32
N HIS A 239 0.03 29.05 9.20
CA HIS A 239 0.65 27.78 8.77
C HIS A 239 -0.30 26.97 7.89
N LEU A 240 -1.55 26.77 8.33
CA LEU A 240 -2.56 26.03 7.57
C LEU A 240 -2.88 26.69 6.24
N LEU A 241 -3.03 28.02 6.24
CA LEU A 241 -3.26 28.79 5.00
C LEU A 241 -2.10 28.59 4.02
N CYS A 242 -0.87 28.80 4.47
CA CYS A 242 0.32 28.61 3.62
C CYS A 242 0.44 27.16 3.12
N VAL A 243 0.26 26.17 4.00
CA VAL A 243 0.33 24.75 3.62
C VAL A 243 -0.70 24.43 2.55
N LEU A 244 -1.96 24.78 2.76
CA LEU A 244 -3.04 24.48 1.81
C LEU A 244 -2.85 25.23 0.50
N THR A 245 -2.53 26.54 0.55
CA THR A 245 -2.31 27.35 -0.65
C THR A 245 -1.15 26.82 -1.48
N LEU A 246 0.00 26.54 -0.86
CA LEU A 246 1.17 26.03 -1.57
C LEU A 246 0.93 24.61 -2.11
N SER A 247 0.27 23.75 -1.35
CA SER A 247 -0.04 22.39 -1.82
C SER A 247 -1.00 22.40 -3.00
N ILE A 248 -2.05 23.23 -2.94
CA ILE A 248 -3.01 23.38 -4.03
C ILE A 248 -2.29 24.00 -5.25
N ALA A 249 -1.54 25.08 -5.05
CA ALA A 249 -0.81 25.75 -6.14
C ALA A 249 0.15 24.78 -6.87
N ALA A 250 0.79 23.87 -6.15
CA ALA A 250 1.67 22.86 -6.74
C ALA A 250 0.90 21.80 -7.58
N THR A 251 -0.38 21.56 -7.31
CA THR A 251 -1.21 20.59 -8.05
C THR A 251 -1.95 21.21 -9.24
N LEU A 252 -2.22 22.52 -9.21
CA LEU A 252 -2.99 23.23 -10.24
C LEU A 252 -2.43 23.08 -11.67
N PRO A 253 -1.10 23.17 -11.92
CA PRO A 253 -0.58 23.08 -13.30
C PRO A 253 -0.96 21.76 -13.97
N TRP A 254 -0.89 20.63 -13.24
CA TRP A 254 -1.32 19.35 -13.79
C TRP A 254 -2.84 19.30 -13.98
N PHE A 255 -3.60 19.80 -13.02
CA PHE A 255 -5.05 19.78 -13.08
C PHE A 255 -5.57 20.60 -14.30
N PHE A 256 -5.02 21.79 -14.55
CA PHE A 256 -5.35 22.58 -15.76
C PHE A 256 -4.94 21.87 -17.05
N SER A 257 -3.78 21.21 -17.06
CA SER A 257 -3.39 20.39 -18.21
C SER A 257 -4.36 19.23 -18.45
N ALA A 258 -4.84 18.57 -17.38
CA ALA A 258 -5.82 17.50 -17.49
C ALA A 258 -7.15 18.00 -18.07
N LEU A 259 -7.63 19.18 -17.64
CA LEU A 259 -8.84 19.81 -18.19
C LEU A 259 -8.71 20.12 -19.69
N ALA A 260 -7.52 20.49 -20.16
CA ALA A 260 -7.28 20.75 -21.58
C ALA A 260 -7.35 19.47 -22.46
N TYR A 261 -7.14 18.28 -21.87
CA TYR A 261 -7.22 17.00 -22.58
C TYR A 261 -8.64 16.42 -22.66
N SER A 262 -9.55 16.82 -21.78
CA SER A 262 -10.91 16.32 -21.78
C SER A 262 -11.84 17.30 -21.09
N GLU A 263 -12.90 17.70 -21.78
CA GLU A 263 -14.04 18.43 -21.20
C GLU A 263 -14.79 17.59 -20.16
N GLU A 264 -14.54 16.28 -20.14
CA GLU A 264 -15.20 15.29 -19.28
C GLU A 264 -14.47 15.01 -17.96
N VAL A 265 -13.40 15.74 -17.60
CA VAL A 265 -12.67 15.49 -16.33
C VAL A 265 -13.61 15.52 -15.12
N ALA A 266 -14.57 16.42 -15.11
CA ALA A 266 -15.56 16.52 -14.04
C ALA A 266 -16.51 15.31 -14.01
N SER A 267 -16.91 14.78 -15.18
CA SER A 267 -17.75 13.58 -15.27
C SER A 267 -16.97 12.34 -14.83
N ILE A 268 -15.71 12.18 -15.24
CA ILE A 268 -14.82 11.10 -14.79
C ILE A 268 -14.66 11.11 -13.27
N ALA A 269 -14.49 12.29 -12.66
CA ALA A 269 -14.40 12.41 -11.20
C ALA A 269 -15.72 12.04 -10.51
N SER A 270 -16.86 12.45 -11.08
CA SER A 270 -18.19 12.12 -10.56
C SER A 270 -18.50 10.63 -10.68
N GLU A 271 -18.18 10.01 -11.81
CA GLU A 271 -18.32 8.55 -12.04
C GLU A 271 -17.46 7.75 -11.07
N GLU A 272 -16.20 8.15 -10.85
CA GLU A 272 -15.31 7.50 -9.88
C GLU A 272 -15.88 7.59 -8.46
N MET A 273 -16.50 8.72 -8.10
CA MET A 273 -17.12 8.91 -6.79
C MET A 273 -18.40 8.07 -6.66
N GLN A 274 -19.24 8.04 -7.69
CA GLN A 274 -20.45 7.22 -7.71
C GLN A 274 -20.15 5.72 -7.68
N ALA A 275 -19.14 5.28 -8.45
CA ALA A 275 -18.71 3.87 -8.46
C ALA A 275 -18.20 3.37 -7.10
N ARG A 276 -17.86 4.28 -6.19
CA ARG A 276 -17.41 3.97 -4.83
C ARG A 276 -18.48 4.06 -3.78
N GLN A 277 -19.64 4.62 -4.09
CA GLN A 277 -20.73 4.70 -3.13
C GLN A 277 -21.31 3.30 -2.88
N PHE A 278 -21.51 2.99 -1.62
CA PHE A 278 -22.35 1.89 -1.22
C PHE A 278 -23.75 2.42 -0.97
N GLY A 279 -24.74 1.64 -1.34
CA GLY A 279 -26.11 1.90 -0.92
C GLY A 279 -26.39 1.59 0.56
N GLY A 280 -25.36 1.47 1.42
CA GLY A 280 -25.53 1.13 2.83
C GLY A 280 -24.21 1.01 3.60
N LEU A 281 -24.31 0.60 4.87
CA LEU A 281 -23.18 0.39 5.77
C LEU A 281 -22.44 -0.92 5.45
N SER A 282 -21.11 -0.87 5.32
CA SER A 282 -20.26 -2.05 5.15
C SER A 282 -19.31 -2.22 6.34
N LEU A 283 -19.19 -3.45 6.86
CA LEU A 283 -18.22 -3.79 7.89
C LEU A 283 -16.86 -4.24 7.33
N SER A 284 -16.68 -4.22 6.01
CA SER A 284 -15.43 -4.61 5.35
C SER A 284 -14.19 -3.87 5.85
N PRO A 285 -14.24 -2.57 6.25
CA PRO A 285 -13.08 -1.89 6.81
C PRO A 285 -12.52 -2.52 8.09
N LEU A 286 -13.35 -3.15 8.90
CA LEU A 286 -12.89 -3.84 10.12
C LEU A 286 -12.01 -5.05 9.78
N TRP A 287 -12.42 -5.85 8.79
CA TRP A 287 -11.63 -6.97 8.29
C TRP A 287 -10.35 -6.52 7.61
N GLY A 288 -10.45 -5.48 6.78
CA GLY A 288 -9.30 -4.90 6.10
C GLY A 288 -8.26 -4.37 7.08
N LEU A 289 -8.70 -3.63 8.11
CA LEU A 289 -7.80 -3.14 9.14
C LEU A 289 -7.16 -4.29 9.94
N TRP A 290 -7.96 -5.31 10.32
CA TRP A 290 -7.42 -6.46 11.03
C TRP A 290 -6.34 -7.18 10.21
N LEU A 291 -6.55 -7.33 8.91
CA LEU A 291 -5.57 -7.93 8.01
C LEU A 291 -4.28 -7.10 7.95
N ILE A 292 -4.37 -5.82 7.59
CA ILE A 292 -3.16 -4.99 7.38
C ILE A 292 -2.40 -4.66 8.68
N ALA A 293 -3.11 -4.59 9.80
CA ALA A 293 -2.53 -4.34 11.12
C ALA A 293 -2.11 -5.62 11.88
N SER A 294 -2.26 -6.79 11.25
CA SER A 294 -1.79 -8.06 11.82
C SER A 294 -0.26 -8.03 12.01
N PRO A 295 0.30 -8.52 13.15
CA PRO A 295 -0.36 -9.25 14.25
C PRO A 295 -0.74 -8.38 15.46
N TRP A 296 -1.00 -7.09 15.31
CA TRP A 296 -1.04 -6.13 16.43
C TRP A 296 -2.45 -5.68 16.85
N LEU A 297 -3.37 -5.48 15.90
CA LEU A 297 -4.62 -4.71 16.13
C LEU A 297 -5.42 -5.17 17.37
N ILE A 298 -5.77 -6.45 17.41
CA ILE A 298 -6.67 -6.95 18.47
C ILE A 298 -5.96 -6.90 19.84
N ALA A 299 -4.64 -7.13 19.87
CA ALA A 299 -3.84 -7.00 21.09
C ALA A 299 -3.82 -5.55 21.61
N VAL A 300 -3.68 -4.57 20.70
CA VAL A 300 -3.70 -3.13 21.03
C VAL A 300 -5.08 -2.72 21.53
N LEU A 301 -6.15 -3.09 20.80
CA LEU A 301 -7.52 -2.75 21.20
C LEU A 301 -7.88 -3.37 22.55
N TYR A 302 -7.55 -4.65 22.76
CA TYR A 302 -7.75 -5.31 24.05
C TYR A 302 -7.04 -4.57 25.19
N TRP A 303 -5.77 -4.18 24.96
CA TRP A 303 -5.02 -3.44 25.97
C TRP A 303 -5.67 -2.08 26.29
N ILE A 304 -6.10 -1.31 25.28
CA ILE A 304 -6.80 -0.03 25.47
C ILE A 304 -8.05 -0.24 26.31
N LEU A 305 -8.93 -1.17 25.90
CA LEU A 305 -10.20 -1.43 26.58
C LEU A 305 -10.01 -1.86 28.03
N ARG A 306 -9.07 -2.77 28.28
CA ARG A 306 -8.73 -3.22 29.62
C ARG A 306 -8.15 -2.08 30.47
N SER A 307 -7.28 -1.26 29.90
CA SER A 307 -6.71 -0.11 30.60
C SER A 307 -7.76 0.93 30.95
N LEU A 308 -8.75 1.17 30.09
CA LEU A 308 -9.86 2.09 30.35
C LEU A 308 -10.80 1.58 31.44
N SER A 309 -11.01 0.26 31.54
CA SER A 309 -11.88 -0.37 32.54
C SER A 309 -11.22 -0.56 33.91
N SER A 310 -9.90 -0.53 33.97
CA SER A 310 -9.14 -0.68 35.21
C SER A 310 -8.82 0.69 35.83
N ASN A 311 -8.82 0.77 37.18
CA ASN A 311 -8.36 1.98 37.89
C ASN A 311 -6.84 2.24 37.74
N GLN A 312 -6.15 1.51 36.91
CA GLN A 312 -4.72 1.70 36.65
C GLN A 312 -4.38 3.10 36.10
N TRP A 313 -5.34 3.77 35.45
CA TRP A 313 -5.22 5.17 35.03
C TRP A 313 -5.44 6.19 36.15
N ALA A 314 -6.04 5.78 37.27
CA ALA A 314 -6.27 6.68 38.40
C ALA A 314 -4.97 7.05 39.13
N GLN A 315 -3.94 6.24 39.01
CA GLN A 315 -2.60 6.48 39.56
C GLN A 315 -1.66 7.20 38.60
N ASP A 316 -2.02 7.23 37.28
CA ASP A 316 -1.25 7.91 36.27
C ASP A 316 -1.77 9.32 36.00
N SER A 317 -0.88 10.20 35.59
CA SER A 317 -1.26 11.54 35.16
C SER A 317 -2.39 11.47 34.13
N PHE A 318 -3.40 12.32 34.32
CA PHE A 318 -4.58 12.48 33.44
C PHE A 318 -4.28 12.47 31.92
N ASP A 319 -3.07 12.84 31.56
CA ASP A 319 -2.61 12.99 30.18
C ASP A 319 -2.56 11.68 29.37
N HIS A 320 -2.18 10.54 29.98
CA HIS A 320 -2.09 9.26 29.25
C HIS A 320 -3.46 8.74 28.79
N ARG A 321 -4.47 8.84 29.66
CA ARG A 321 -5.84 8.45 29.31
C ARG A 321 -6.38 9.29 28.15
N ARG A 322 -6.13 10.60 28.22
CA ARG A 322 -6.56 11.53 27.18
C ARG A 322 -5.89 11.25 25.84
N VAL A 323 -4.60 10.99 25.83
CA VAL A 323 -3.86 10.61 24.61
C VAL A 323 -4.37 9.29 24.05
N ALA A 324 -4.59 8.27 24.88
CA ALA A 324 -5.10 6.97 24.43
C ALA A 324 -6.50 7.08 23.81
N LEU A 325 -7.42 7.80 24.47
CA LEU A 325 -8.76 8.07 23.95
C LEU A 325 -8.70 8.89 22.64
N GLY A 326 -7.83 9.89 22.58
CA GLY A 326 -7.62 10.68 21.37
C GLY A 326 -7.12 9.85 20.19
N LEU A 327 -6.16 8.94 20.42
CA LEU A 327 -5.66 8.02 19.38
C LEU A 327 -6.73 7.04 18.93
N LEU A 328 -7.58 6.54 19.85
CA LEU A 328 -8.72 5.70 19.51
C LEU A 328 -9.76 6.46 18.67
N LEU A 329 -10.09 7.69 19.05
CA LEU A 329 -11.00 8.54 18.28
C LEU A 329 -10.43 8.87 16.89
N TRP A 330 -9.11 9.12 16.80
CA TRP A 330 -8.46 9.30 15.51
C TRP A 330 -8.53 8.04 14.65
N LEU A 331 -8.29 6.85 15.23
CA LEU A 331 -8.45 5.58 14.53
C LEU A 331 -9.87 5.43 13.97
N VAL A 332 -10.89 5.68 14.78
CA VAL A 332 -12.29 5.61 14.36
C VAL A 332 -12.60 6.64 13.26
N ALA A 333 -12.15 7.89 13.43
CA ALA A 333 -12.36 8.95 12.44
C ALA A 333 -11.69 8.62 11.09
N SER A 334 -10.50 8.00 11.11
CA SER A 334 -9.80 7.58 9.90
C SER A 334 -10.49 6.44 9.16
N LEU A 335 -11.30 5.62 9.86
CA LEU A 335 -12.06 4.51 9.26
C LEU A 335 -13.44 4.94 8.77
N LEU A 336 -14.00 6.00 9.34
CA LEU A 336 -15.39 6.38 9.13
C LEU A 336 -15.82 6.48 7.64
N PRO A 337 -15.07 7.11 6.74
CA PRO A 337 -15.44 7.19 5.33
C PRO A 337 -15.58 5.83 4.66
N PHE A 338 -14.77 4.86 5.07
CA PHE A 338 -14.70 3.55 4.44
C PHE A 338 -15.86 2.61 4.80
N PHE A 339 -16.63 2.92 5.82
CA PHE A 339 -17.89 2.21 6.10
C PHE A 339 -18.98 2.49 5.06
N PHE A 340 -18.88 3.62 4.35
CA PHE A 340 -19.86 4.07 3.36
C PHE A 340 -19.33 4.04 1.93
N MET A 341 -18.06 3.63 1.74
CA MET A 341 -17.41 3.59 0.43
C MET A 341 -16.83 2.20 0.14
N ARG A 342 -16.89 1.76 -1.11
CA ARG A 342 -16.14 0.57 -1.53
C ARG A 342 -14.65 0.80 -1.28
N SER A 343 -14.07 0.01 -0.40
CA SER A 343 -12.67 0.12 -0.01
C SER A 343 -11.95 -1.21 -0.16
N PHE A 344 -10.68 -1.11 -0.55
CA PHE A 344 -9.73 -2.21 -0.43
C PHE A 344 -8.95 -2.04 0.87
N GLU A 345 -8.36 -3.11 1.36
CA GLU A 345 -7.58 -3.14 2.60
C GLU A 345 -6.48 -2.07 2.60
N ARG A 346 -5.82 -1.85 1.46
CA ARG A 346 -4.76 -0.84 1.28
C ARG A 346 -5.20 0.60 1.52
N TYR A 347 -6.50 0.92 1.38
CA TYR A 347 -7.02 2.27 1.65
C TYR A 347 -6.96 2.61 3.14
N LEU A 348 -6.89 1.61 3.99
CA LEU A 348 -6.88 1.74 5.44
C LEU A 348 -5.47 1.92 6.02
N LEU A 349 -4.41 1.99 5.19
CA LEU A 349 -3.03 2.17 5.65
C LEU A 349 -2.86 3.38 6.56
N GLY A 350 -3.56 4.48 6.28
CA GLY A 350 -3.56 5.67 7.13
C GLY A 350 -4.05 5.43 8.55
N SER A 351 -4.92 4.45 8.76
CA SER A 351 -5.43 4.07 10.08
C SER A 351 -4.42 3.29 10.92
N LEU A 352 -3.33 2.79 10.32
CA LEU A 352 -2.21 2.22 11.08
C LEU A 352 -1.50 3.29 11.93
N VAL A 353 -1.45 4.55 11.48
CA VAL A 353 -0.71 5.62 12.18
C VAL A 353 -1.20 5.82 13.62
N PRO A 354 -2.50 6.10 13.89
CA PRO A 354 -2.97 6.21 15.27
C PRO A 354 -2.82 4.91 16.06
N MET A 355 -2.99 3.74 15.42
CA MET A 355 -2.85 2.44 16.09
C MET A 355 -1.42 2.22 16.61
N ILE A 356 -0.40 2.43 15.75
CA ILE A 356 1.00 2.20 16.14
C ILE A 356 1.49 3.22 17.17
N LEU A 357 0.94 4.42 17.19
CA LEU A 357 1.27 5.44 18.20
C LEU A 357 0.76 5.10 19.62
N VAL A 358 -0.13 4.13 19.78
CA VAL A 358 -0.52 3.59 21.09
C VAL A 358 0.57 2.69 21.69
N ILE A 359 1.36 2.03 20.85
CA ILE A 359 2.31 0.99 21.27
C ILE A 359 3.34 1.45 22.31
N PRO A 360 3.93 2.64 22.21
CA PRO A 360 4.85 3.11 23.25
C PRO A 360 4.22 3.15 24.64
N MET A 361 2.95 3.56 24.77
CA MET A 361 2.24 3.51 26.05
C MET A 361 2.17 2.09 26.61
N MET A 362 1.96 1.12 25.72
CA MET A 362 1.88 -0.30 26.08
C MET A 362 3.24 -0.84 26.52
N LEU A 363 4.30 -0.54 25.79
CA LEU A 363 5.64 -1.11 26.02
C LEU A 363 6.42 -0.40 27.14
N LEU A 364 6.27 0.92 27.29
CA LEU A 364 7.01 1.72 28.28
C LEU A 364 6.54 1.51 29.71
N ARG A 365 5.35 0.96 29.92
CA ARG A 365 4.83 0.57 31.24
C ARG A 365 5.39 -0.74 31.79
N GLY A 366 6.23 -1.42 31.01
CA GLY A 366 7.03 -2.53 31.46
C GLY A 366 6.36 -3.91 31.40
N ARG A 367 7.03 -4.88 32.02
CA ARG A 367 6.76 -6.32 31.97
C ARG A 367 5.31 -6.70 32.33
N GLN A 368 4.72 -5.99 33.30
CA GLN A 368 3.37 -6.29 33.80
C GLN A 368 2.27 -6.18 32.73
N ILE A 369 2.44 -5.33 31.72
CA ILE A 369 1.41 -5.11 30.69
C ILE A 369 1.44 -6.21 29.62
N LEU A 370 2.63 -6.68 29.25
CA LEU A 370 2.76 -7.77 28.31
C LEU A 370 2.17 -9.08 28.88
N GLU A 371 2.24 -9.26 30.21
CA GLU A 371 1.62 -10.39 30.92
C GLU A 371 0.10 -10.28 30.96
N CYS A 372 -0.47 -9.07 30.86
CA CYS A 372 -1.91 -8.84 30.90
C CYS A 372 -2.65 -9.20 29.61
N ILE A 373 -1.96 -9.35 28.46
CA ILE A 373 -2.59 -9.74 27.19
C ILE A 373 -2.63 -11.26 27.10
N PRO A 374 -3.81 -11.90 27.15
CA PRO A 374 -3.93 -13.35 27.03
C PRO A 374 -3.38 -13.88 25.70
N GLY A 375 -2.82 -15.09 25.70
CA GLY A 375 -2.28 -15.70 24.48
C GLY A 375 -3.31 -15.84 23.36
N TRP A 376 -4.58 -16.12 23.70
CA TRP A 376 -5.66 -16.23 22.71
C TRP A 376 -5.95 -14.89 21.99
N ILE A 377 -5.83 -13.74 22.69
CA ILE A 377 -5.96 -12.41 22.08
C ILE A 377 -4.83 -12.18 21.05
N ARG A 378 -3.61 -12.56 21.40
CA ARG A 378 -2.46 -12.49 20.49
C ARG A 378 -2.65 -13.40 19.28
N PHE A 379 -3.14 -14.61 19.49
CA PHE A 379 -3.46 -15.54 18.41
C PHE A 379 -4.51 -14.97 17.46
N ILE A 380 -5.63 -14.47 17.98
CA ILE A 380 -6.67 -13.83 17.16
C ILE A 380 -6.07 -12.64 16.39
N SER A 381 -5.20 -11.85 17.01
CA SER A 381 -4.57 -10.69 16.34
C SER A 381 -3.73 -11.10 15.11
N ALA A 382 -3.11 -12.27 15.11
CA ALA A 382 -2.31 -12.80 14.02
C ALA A 382 -3.10 -13.70 13.04
N MET A 383 -4.33 -14.06 13.38
CA MET A 383 -5.15 -15.05 12.67
C MET A 383 -5.28 -14.79 11.16
N PRO A 384 -5.46 -13.56 10.65
CA PRO A 384 -5.63 -13.35 9.21
C PRO A 384 -4.46 -13.93 8.39
N MET A 385 -3.22 -13.66 8.79
CA MET A 385 -2.06 -14.18 8.08
C MET A 385 -1.86 -15.69 8.30
N ILE A 386 -2.15 -16.19 9.50
CA ILE A 386 -2.10 -17.63 9.77
C ILE A 386 -3.03 -18.38 8.81
N VAL A 387 -4.27 -17.90 8.66
CA VAL A 387 -5.26 -18.49 7.76
C VAL A 387 -4.78 -18.41 6.29
N ILE A 388 -4.23 -17.27 5.87
CA ILE A 388 -3.71 -17.11 4.51
C ILE A 388 -2.56 -18.07 4.23
N VAL A 389 -1.58 -18.16 5.13
CA VAL A 389 -0.43 -19.08 4.96
C VAL A 389 -0.92 -20.51 4.89
N VAL A 390 -1.76 -20.94 5.84
CA VAL A 390 -2.29 -22.30 5.87
C VAL A 390 -3.10 -22.62 4.62
N ALA A 391 -3.98 -21.70 4.18
CA ALA A 391 -4.81 -21.90 2.99
C ALA A 391 -3.97 -22.01 1.70
N VAL A 392 -2.96 -21.14 1.54
CA VAL A 392 -2.07 -21.18 0.37
C VAL A 392 -1.24 -22.46 0.34
N GLN A 393 -0.67 -22.87 1.48
CA GLN A 393 0.11 -24.09 1.54
C GLN A 393 -0.77 -25.34 1.36
N TRP A 394 -1.98 -25.35 1.96
CA TRP A 394 -2.95 -26.41 1.70
C TRP A 394 -3.28 -26.50 0.22
N PHE A 395 -3.54 -25.37 -0.45
CA PHE A 395 -3.83 -25.32 -1.89
C PHE A 395 -2.67 -25.88 -2.72
N ALA A 396 -1.44 -25.44 -2.43
CA ALA A 396 -0.24 -25.90 -3.13
C ALA A 396 -0.02 -27.42 -2.98
N ILE A 397 -0.19 -27.95 -1.76
CA ILE A 397 -0.05 -29.39 -1.47
C ILE A 397 -1.19 -30.18 -2.11
N TRP A 398 -2.44 -29.72 -1.99
CA TRP A 398 -3.62 -30.42 -2.49
C TRP A 398 -3.64 -30.62 -3.99
N PHE A 399 -3.22 -29.60 -4.73
CA PHE A 399 -3.16 -29.61 -6.17
C PHE A 399 -1.76 -29.99 -6.72
N GLU A 400 -0.86 -30.44 -5.87
CA GLU A 400 0.49 -30.92 -6.25
C GLU A 400 1.30 -29.89 -7.07
N LEU A 401 1.11 -28.58 -6.75
CA LEU A 401 1.79 -27.48 -7.44
C LEU A 401 3.28 -27.44 -7.17
N GLU A 402 3.72 -28.08 -6.06
CA GLU A 402 5.10 -28.04 -5.58
C GLU A 402 5.55 -29.35 -4.92
N ARG A 403 6.89 -29.43 -4.82
CA ARG A 403 7.50 -30.42 -3.90
C ARG A 403 7.08 -30.09 -2.46
N LEU A 404 6.77 -31.10 -1.67
CA LEU A 404 6.24 -30.97 -0.30
C LEU A 404 7.10 -30.08 0.62
N TRP A 405 8.43 -30.16 0.51
CA TRP A 405 9.30 -29.47 1.45
C TRP A 405 9.24 -27.92 1.38
N PRO A 406 9.12 -27.24 0.22
CA PRO A 406 8.95 -25.79 0.18
C PRO A 406 7.65 -25.35 0.84
N ALA A 407 6.58 -26.14 0.74
CA ALA A 407 5.31 -25.85 1.39
C ALA A 407 5.36 -26.03 2.92
N LEU A 408 6.17 -26.95 3.43
CA LEU A 408 6.28 -27.20 4.87
C LEU A 408 7.02 -26.10 5.63
N ILE A 409 7.98 -25.39 5.00
CA ILE A 409 8.74 -24.32 5.66
C ILE A 409 7.84 -23.18 6.17
N PRO A 410 6.95 -22.56 5.37
CA PRO A 410 6.05 -21.55 5.88
C PRO A 410 5.11 -22.05 6.97
N LEU A 411 4.63 -23.29 6.88
CA LEU A 411 3.79 -23.90 7.92
C LEU A 411 4.57 -24.07 9.24
N LEU A 412 5.82 -24.50 9.17
CA LEU A 412 6.69 -24.61 10.34
C LEU A 412 6.93 -23.22 10.96
N LEU A 413 7.30 -22.23 10.15
CA LEU A 413 7.60 -20.89 10.63
C LEU A 413 6.37 -20.22 11.26
N ILE A 414 5.20 -20.34 10.64
CA ILE A 414 3.97 -19.77 11.21
C ILE A 414 3.55 -20.51 12.48
N GLY A 415 3.81 -21.82 12.57
CA GLY A 415 3.61 -22.61 13.78
C GLY A 415 4.54 -22.17 14.92
N VAL A 416 5.84 -22.03 14.66
CA VAL A 416 6.83 -21.52 15.62
C VAL A 416 6.47 -20.11 16.07
N PHE A 417 6.17 -19.21 15.13
CA PHE A 417 5.67 -17.87 15.44
C PHE A 417 4.46 -17.93 16.37
N THR A 418 3.45 -18.74 16.05
CA THR A 418 2.20 -18.84 16.81
C THR A 418 2.45 -19.27 18.25
N VAL A 419 3.31 -20.28 18.46
CA VAL A 419 3.65 -20.78 19.81
C VAL A 419 4.40 -19.72 20.61
N ILE A 420 5.41 -19.07 20.02
CA ILE A 420 6.18 -18.03 20.69
C ILE A 420 5.28 -16.82 20.98
N TRP A 421 4.47 -16.39 20.01
CA TRP A 421 3.55 -15.27 20.12
C TRP A 421 2.47 -15.50 21.20
N TRP A 422 1.92 -16.71 21.24
CA TRP A 422 0.97 -17.11 22.30
C TRP A 422 1.57 -16.99 23.69
N ARG A 423 2.83 -17.44 23.86
CA ARG A 423 3.53 -17.49 25.15
C ARG A 423 4.36 -16.26 25.48
N ALA A 424 4.41 -15.26 24.59
CA ALA A 424 5.28 -14.10 24.76
C ALA A 424 4.95 -13.28 26.03
N LYS A 425 5.91 -13.17 26.94
CA LYS A 425 5.80 -12.43 28.21
C LYS A 425 6.93 -11.41 28.41
N SER A 426 7.90 -11.36 27.50
CA SER A 426 9.03 -10.43 27.55
C SER A 426 9.26 -9.78 26.20
N LEU A 427 9.96 -8.65 26.19
CA LEU A 427 10.35 -7.97 24.95
C LEU A 427 11.18 -8.88 24.04
N LEU A 428 12.06 -9.69 24.61
CA LEU A 428 12.87 -10.65 23.84
C LEU A 428 11.99 -11.70 23.13
N THR A 429 11.01 -12.28 23.83
CA THR A 429 10.11 -13.27 23.21
C THR A 429 9.19 -12.64 22.16
N ILE A 430 8.80 -11.39 22.32
CA ILE A 430 8.08 -10.62 21.29
C ILE A 430 8.97 -10.38 20.08
N ALA A 431 10.20 -9.90 20.29
CA ALA A 431 11.15 -9.67 19.21
C ALA A 431 11.44 -10.96 18.42
N LEU A 432 11.62 -12.06 19.12
CA LEU A 432 11.80 -13.38 18.49
C LEU A 432 10.57 -13.81 17.68
N ALA A 433 9.36 -13.66 18.24
CA ALA A 433 8.12 -13.93 17.50
C ALA A 433 8.03 -13.08 16.23
N ILE A 434 8.29 -11.78 16.32
CA ILE A 434 8.27 -10.87 15.18
C ILE A 434 9.33 -11.24 14.13
N ALA A 435 10.51 -11.71 14.54
CA ALA A 435 11.51 -12.20 13.59
C ALA A 435 10.99 -13.41 12.78
N PHE A 436 10.36 -14.40 13.43
CA PHE A 436 9.72 -15.52 12.74
C PHE A 436 8.53 -15.08 11.87
N TRP A 437 7.75 -14.11 12.32
CA TRP A 437 6.67 -13.51 11.54
C TRP A 437 7.18 -12.87 10.24
N ILE A 438 8.18 -12.00 10.34
CA ILE A 438 8.79 -11.35 9.19
C ILE A 438 9.40 -12.40 8.25
N LEU A 439 10.16 -13.36 8.78
CA LEU A 439 10.76 -14.42 7.98
C LEU A 439 9.69 -15.24 7.24
N ASN A 440 8.60 -15.57 7.91
CA ASN A 440 7.47 -16.27 7.28
C ASN A 440 6.89 -15.45 6.10
N ILE A 441 6.66 -14.16 6.30
CA ILE A 441 6.14 -13.29 5.23
C ILE A 441 7.13 -13.17 4.08
N GLN A 442 8.44 -13.08 4.36
CA GLN A 442 9.47 -13.06 3.32
C GLN A 442 9.43 -14.32 2.45
N ILE A 443 9.36 -15.49 3.07
CA ILE A 443 9.28 -16.78 2.36
C ILE A 443 7.94 -16.90 1.63
N PHE A 444 6.84 -16.49 2.25
CA PHE A 444 5.52 -16.49 1.64
C PHE A 444 5.49 -15.66 0.35
N VAL A 445 6.01 -14.44 0.38
CA VAL A 445 6.00 -13.52 -0.77
C VAL A 445 7.02 -13.95 -1.84
N SER A 446 8.18 -14.51 -1.43
CA SER A 446 9.28 -14.82 -2.36
C SER A 446 9.18 -16.21 -2.97
N ILE A 447 8.50 -17.14 -2.30
CA ILE A 447 8.47 -18.54 -2.70
C ILE A 447 7.04 -19.05 -2.82
N SER A 448 6.27 -19.04 -1.71
CA SER A 448 5.00 -19.75 -1.66
C SER A 448 3.94 -19.18 -2.61
N TYR A 449 3.77 -17.86 -2.60
CA TYR A 449 2.80 -17.23 -3.48
C TYR A 449 3.22 -17.28 -4.97
N PRO A 450 4.49 -17.01 -5.35
CA PRO A 450 4.95 -17.18 -6.73
C PRO A 450 4.72 -18.58 -7.30
N ASN A 451 4.87 -19.59 -6.49
CA ASN A 451 4.71 -21.00 -6.91
C ASN A 451 3.26 -21.37 -7.26
N LEU A 452 2.28 -20.56 -6.88
CA LEU A 452 0.90 -20.71 -7.36
C LEU A 452 0.77 -20.42 -8.87
N ARG A 453 1.80 -19.82 -9.50
CA ARG A 453 1.84 -19.46 -10.92
C ARG A 453 0.61 -18.74 -11.41
N ILE A 454 0.09 -17.82 -10.56
CA ILE A 454 -1.07 -16.99 -10.93
C ILE A 454 -0.64 -16.02 -12.04
N ASN A 455 -1.43 -15.89 -13.08
CA ASN A 455 -1.17 -15.12 -14.29
C ASN A 455 0.06 -15.62 -15.08
N ASP A 456 0.39 -16.90 -15.03
CA ASP A 456 1.50 -17.48 -15.78
C ASP A 456 1.24 -17.44 -17.28
N ALA A 457 2.31 -17.24 -18.06
CA ALA A 457 2.28 -17.24 -19.51
C ALA A 457 3.37 -18.18 -20.04
N PRO A 458 3.13 -18.88 -21.18
CA PRO A 458 4.11 -19.76 -21.76
C PRO A 458 5.33 -18.97 -22.27
N SER A 459 6.51 -19.58 -22.22
CA SER A 459 7.78 -18.93 -22.59
C SER A 459 7.77 -18.38 -24.01
N TRP A 460 7.22 -19.12 -24.97
CA TRP A 460 7.12 -18.69 -26.37
C TRP A 460 6.32 -17.36 -26.51
N LEU A 461 5.30 -17.14 -25.71
CA LEU A 461 4.55 -15.88 -25.71
C LEU A 461 5.35 -14.75 -25.02
N VAL A 462 6.01 -15.05 -23.91
CA VAL A 462 6.85 -14.09 -23.20
C VAL A 462 8.03 -13.64 -24.07
N ASP A 463 8.68 -14.58 -24.78
CA ASP A 463 9.81 -14.26 -25.66
C ASP A 463 9.38 -13.37 -26.83
N HIS A 464 8.25 -13.68 -27.47
CA HIS A 464 7.66 -12.80 -28.48
C HIS A 464 7.29 -11.42 -27.92
N ALA A 465 6.67 -11.37 -26.75
CA ALA A 465 6.24 -10.13 -26.10
C ALA A 465 7.40 -9.22 -25.63
N ARG A 466 8.62 -9.75 -25.51
CA ARG A 466 9.84 -8.94 -25.27
C ARG A 466 10.26 -8.14 -26.50
N GLU A 467 10.01 -8.67 -27.68
CA GLU A 467 10.45 -8.07 -28.94
C GLU A 467 9.33 -7.23 -29.58
N GLN A 468 8.09 -7.71 -29.49
CA GLN A 468 6.94 -7.13 -30.16
C GLN A 468 5.77 -6.86 -29.22
N GLU A 469 4.91 -5.93 -29.62
CA GLU A 469 3.68 -5.64 -28.90
C GLU A 469 2.72 -6.82 -28.97
N VAL A 470 2.14 -7.17 -27.82
CA VAL A 470 1.04 -8.12 -27.71
C VAL A 470 -0.19 -7.36 -27.22
N VAL A 471 -1.33 -7.56 -27.85
CA VAL A 471 -2.58 -6.89 -27.52
C VAL A 471 -3.45 -7.81 -26.65
N TYR A 472 -3.96 -7.28 -25.54
CA TYR A 472 -5.00 -7.93 -24.75
C TYR A 472 -6.38 -7.58 -25.31
N PHE A 473 -7.20 -8.58 -25.56
CA PHE A 473 -8.57 -8.39 -26.04
C PHE A 473 -9.58 -8.87 -25.01
N GLY A 474 -10.46 -7.98 -24.57
CA GLY A 474 -11.43 -8.31 -23.53
C GLY A 474 -10.81 -8.47 -22.13
N GLY A 475 -11.41 -9.27 -21.29
CA GLY A 475 -10.94 -9.48 -19.91
C GLY A 475 -11.37 -10.80 -19.30
N PRO A 476 -10.83 -11.17 -18.15
CA PRO A 476 -9.73 -10.62 -17.39
C PRO A 476 -8.38 -10.85 -18.09
N HIS A 477 -7.43 -9.97 -17.80
CA HIS A 477 -6.18 -9.90 -18.52
C HIS A 477 -5.25 -11.02 -18.09
N PRO A 478 -4.82 -11.85 -19.03
CA PRO A 478 -3.85 -12.88 -18.76
C PRO A 478 -2.48 -12.24 -18.53
N ALA A 479 -1.72 -12.92 -17.73
CA ALA A 479 -0.30 -12.72 -17.57
C ALA A 479 0.12 -11.31 -17.13
N MET A 480 1.08 -11.27 -16.32
CA MET A 480 1.83 -10.07 -15.97
C MET A 480 2.81 -9.70 -17.11
N LEU A 481 2.40 -9.83 -18.39
CA LEU A 481 3.33 -9.66 -19.53
C LEU A 481 4.09 -8.36 -19.43
N SER A 482 3.42 -7.24 -19.16
CA SER A 482 4.11 -5.95 -19.02
C SER A 482 5.14 -5.95 -17.90
N ALA A 483 4.83 -6.59 -16.75
CA ALA A 483 5.75 -6.69 -15.63
C ALA A 483 6.94 -7.63 -15.91
N VAL A 484 6.72 -8.67 -16.72
CA VAL A 484 7.72 -9.68 -17.07
C VAL A 484 8.63 -9.20 -18.19
N THR A 485 8.07 -8.50 -19.18
CA THR A 485 8.81 -8.05 -20.39
C THR A 485 9.41 -6.65 -20.22
N GLY A 486 8.91 -5.86 -19.26
CA GLY A 486 9.29 -4.46 -19.12
C GLY A 486 8.76 -3.57 -20.25
N ARG A 487 7.70 -3.99 -20.94
CA ARG A 487 7.06 -3.26 -22.05
C ARG A 487 5.58 -3.02 -21.80
N SER A 488 5.05 -1.91 -22.29
CA SER A 488 3.61 -1.65 -22.29
C SER A 488 2.93 -2.46 -23.40
N HIS A 489 1.94 -3.29 -23.03
CA HIS A 489 1.11 -4.03 -23.98
C HIS A 489 -0.30 -3.43 -23.94
N ARG A 490 -0.86 -3.09 -25.12
CA ARG A 490 -2.18 -2.46 -25.19
C ARG A 490 -3.31 -3.39 -24.81
N HIS A 491 -4.37 -2.80 -24.30
CA HIS A 491 -5.65 -3.47 -24.08
C HIS A 491 -6.70 -2.88 -25.02
N VAL A 492 -7.48 -3.76 -25.63
CA VAL A 492 -8.57 -3.40 -26.52
C VAL A 492 -9.88 -3.89 -25.89
N ASN A 493 -10.81 -2.98 -25.70
CA ASN A 493 -12.15 -3.32 -25.23
C ASN A 493 -12.98 -3.78 -26.44
N PRO A 494 -13.57 -5.00 -26.41
CA PRO A 494 -14.40 -5.50 -27.48
C PRO A 494 -15.64 -4.64 -27.80
N ASN A 495 -16.07 -3.83 -26.84
CA ASN A 495 -17.26 -2.98 -26.99
C ASN A 495 -16.97 -1.61 -27.62
N ASP A 496 -15.70 -1.30 -27.94
CA ASP A 496 -15.35 -0.09 -28.65
C ASP A 496 -15.90 -0.10 -30.08
N LEU A 497 -16.15 1.08 -30.65
CA LEU A 497 -16.76 1.21 -31.98
C LEU A 497 -15.98 0.49 -33.10
N ASN A 498 -14.65 0.49 -33.04
CA ASN A 498 -13.76 -0.19 -33.99
C ASN A 498 -12.56 -0.82 -33.28
N PRO A 499 -12.74 -1.88 -32.51
CA PRO A 499 -11.71 -2.41 -31.63
C PRO A 499 -10.47 -2.94 -32.38
N LEU A 500 -10.61 -3.34 -33.65
CA LEU A 500 -9.48 -3.85 -34.45
C LEU A 500 -8.81 -2.80 -35.33
N ARG A 501 -9.35 -1.57 -35.43
CA ARG A 501 -8.80 -0.53 -36.32
C ARG A 501 -7.35 -0.13 -35.97
N ALA A 502 -7.02 -0.21 -34.69
CA ALA A 502 -5.67 0.15 -34.21
C ALA A 502 -4.68 -1.05 -34.22
N ILE A 503 -5.13 -2.22 -34.65
CA ILE A 503 -4.33 -3.43 -34.63
C ILE A 503 -3.62 -3.57 -35.99
N GLN A 504 -2.30 -3.56 -35.98
CA GLN A 504 -1.49 -3.75 -37.18
C GLN A 504 -1.48 -5.22 -37.60
N SER A 505 -1.32 -5.45 -38.91
CA SER A 505 -1.10 -6.79 -39.42
C SER A 505 0.14 -7.42 -38.80
N GLY A 506 0.04 -8.68 -38.39
CA GLY A 506 1.10 -9.41 -37.71
C GLY A 506 1.03 -9.36 -36.17
N THR A 507 0.19 -8.50 -35.61
CA THR A 507 0.05 -8.38 -34.16
C THR A 507 -0.52 -9.64 -33.51
N TRP A 508 0.04 -10.05 -32.40
CA TRP A 508 -0.48 -11.14 -31.58
C TRP A 508 -1.52 -10.62 -30.58
N ILE A 509 -2.65 -11.30 -30.53
CA ILE A 509 -3.77 -10.97 -29.65
C ILE A 509 -3.97 -12.09 -28.64
N VAL A 510 -3.99 -11.76 -27.37
CA VAL A 510 -4.28 -12.67 -26.26
C VAL A 510 -5.69 -12.44 -25.78
N LEU A 511 -6.50 -13.48 -25.68
CA LEU A 511 -7.89 -13.42 -25.20
C LEU A 511 -8.28 -14.68 -24.46
N GLN A 512 -9.43 -14.61 -23.76
CA GLN A 512 -10.05 -15.79 -23.19
C GLN A 512 -10.84 -16.56 -24.25
N LYS A 513 -11.01 -17.84 -24.03
CA LYS A 513 -11.80 -18.71 -24.91
C LYS A 513 -13.24 -18.17 -25.14
N SER A 514 -13.84 -17.53 -24.14
CA SER A 514 -15.18 -16.93 -24.26
C SER A 514 -15.24 -15.84 -25.34
N ASP A 515 -14.14 -15.16 -25.62
CA ASP A 515 -14.10 -13.98 -26.49
C ASP A 515 -13.69 -14.32 -27.93
N VAL A 516 -13.38 -15.61 -28.22
CA VAL A 516 -12.91 -16.07 -29.53
C VAL A 516 -13.92 -15.79 -30.64
N ALA A 517 -15.19 -16.16 -30.42
CA ALA A 517 -16.24 -15.95 -31.42
C ALA A 517 -16.42 -14.46 -31.77
N LEU A 518 -16.28 -13.60 -30.75
CA LEU A 518 -16.37 -12.15 -30.93
C LEU A 518 -15.17 -11.62 -31.73
N LEU A 519 -13.94 -12.04 -31.39
CA LEU A 519 -12.73 -11.67 -32.16
C LEU A 519 -12.85 -12.08 -33.62
N GLN A 520 -13.26 -13.34 -33.89
CA GLN A 520 -13.41 -13.85 -35.25
C GLN A 520 -14.47 -13.08 -36.06
N ALA A 521 -15.61 -12.76 -35.43
CA ALA A 521 -16.66 -11.95 -36.08
C ALA A 521 -16.18 -10.53 -36.41
N LEU A 522 -15.42 -9.89 -35.50
CA LEU A 522 -14.85 -8.57 -35.74
C LEU A 522 -13.74 -8.60 -36.79
N ALA A 523 -12.88 -9.60 -36.79
CA ALA A 523 -11.84 -9.80 -37.80
C ALA A 523 -12.45 -9.98 -39.19
N ALA A 524 -13.47 -10.85 -39.33
CA ALA A 524 -14.17 -11.06 -40.57
C ALA A 524 -14.81 -9.78 -41.13
N ARG A 525 -15.43 -8.96 -40.28
CA ARG A 525 -15.98 -7.64 -40.66
C ARG A 525 -14.91 -6.65 -41.12
N ALA A 526 -13.71 -6.74 -40.55
CA ALA A 526 -12.58 -5.90 -40.91
C ALA A 526 -11.78 -6.40 -42.12
N GLY A 527 -12.19 -7.52 -42.74
CA GLY A 527 -11.42 -8.14 -43.86
C GLY A 527 -10.09 -8.77 -43.42
N LEU A 528 -10.00 -9.13 -42.12
CA LEU A 528 -8.83 -9.72 -41.51
C LEU A 528 -9.06 -11.22 -41.26
N ASP A 529 -7.97 -11.96 -41.22
CA ASP A 529 -7.93 -13.36 -40.77
C ASP A 529 -7.29 -13.43 -39.38
N ALA A 530 -7.83 -14.33 -38.56
CA ALA A 530 -7.36 -14.55 -37.19
C ALA A 530 -6.88 -16.02 -37.08
N GLN A 531 -5.59 -16.22 -37.19
CA GLN A 531 -4.96 -17.54 -37.10
C GLN A 531 -4.59 -17.84 -35.64
N GLU A 532 -5.11 -18.96 -35.09
CA GLU A 532 -4.70 -19.43 -33.77
C GLU A 532 -3.22 -19.90 -33.80
N LEU A 533 -2.42 -19.37 -32.90
CA LEU A 533 -1.02 -19.73 -32.71
C LEU A 533 -0.80 -20.73 -31.58
N GLY A 534 -1.63 -20.67 -30.54
CA GLY A 534 -1.52 -21.58 -29.41
C GLY A 534 -2.50 -21.22 -28.29
N ARG A 535 -2.59 -22.14 -27.34
CA ARG A 535 -3.47 -21.99 -26.17
C ARG A 535 -2.80 -22.53 -24.91
N TRP A 536 -3.22 -22.01 -23.76
CA TRP A 536 -2.81 -22.53 -22.45
C TRP A 536 -3.91 -22.31 -21.40
N LYS A 537 -3.75 -22.94 -20.25
CA LYS A 537 -4.61 -22.77 -19.11
C LYS A 537 -3.82 -22.20 -17.94
N ALA A 538 -4.35 -21.17 -17.26
CA ALA A 538 -3.71 -20.56 -16.12
C ALA A 538 -4.74 -20.12 -15.07
N LEU A 539 -4.31 -20.01 -13.81
CA LEU A 539 -5.03 -19.29 -12.78
C LEU A 539 -4.90 -17.79 -13.08
N ILE A 540 -6.00 -17.07 -13.19
CA ILE A 540 -6.02 -15.65 -13.56
C ILE A 540 -6.58 -14.81 -12.45
N ASN A 541 -5.82 -13.80 -12.02
CA ASN A 541 -6.24 -12.86 -10.99
C ASN A 541 -7.51 -12.08 -11.42
N GLN A 542 -8.57 -12.18 -10.61
CA GLN A 542 -9.88 -11.57 -10.87
C GLN A 542 -10.07 -10.24 -10.11
N GLY A 543 -9.00 -9.59 -9.67
CA GLY A 543 -9.03 -8.32 -8.94
C GLY A 543 -8.16 -8.33 -7.70
N SER A 544 -8.47 -9.14 -6.69
CA SER A 544 -7.60 -9.31 -5.53
C SER A 544 -6.62 -10.46 -5.74
N ALA A 545 -5.51 -10.45 -5.00
CA ALA A 545 -4.45 -11.45 -5.12
C ALA A 545 -4.89 -12.90 -4.85
N PHE A 546 -5.97 -13.08 -4.07
CA PHE A 546 -6.51 -14.41 -3.71
C PHE A 546 -7.78 -14.80 -4.48
N ARG A 547 -8.24 -13.95 -5.39
CA ARG A 547 -9.37 -14.27 -6.26
C ARG A 547 -8.85 -14.63 -7.65
N PHE A 548 -8.50 -15.88 -7.86
CA PHE A 548 -7.82 -16.35 -9.08
C PHE A 548 -8.52 -17.51 -9.80
N ALA A 549 -9.59 -18.08 -9.23
CA ALA A 549 -10.40 -19.06 -9.94
C ALA A 549 -11.25 -18.41 -11.03
N ARG A 550 -11.45 -19.09 -12.17
CA ARG A 550 -12.31 -18.60 -13.24
C ARG A 550 -13.74 -18.34 -12.74
N PRO A 551 -14.47 -17.37 -13.30
CA PRO A 551 -15.89 -17.18 -12.99
C PRO A 551 -16.68 -18.46 -13.25
N GLY A 552 -17.55 -18.83 -12.29
CA GLY A 552 -18.36 -20.06 -12.39
C GLY A 552 -17.61 -21.37 -12.16
N ALA A 553 -16.34 -21.33 -11.71
CA ALA A 553 -15.60 -22.53 -11.34
C ALA A 553 -16.24 -23.24 -10.14
N SER A 554 -16.33 -24.57 -10.21
CA SER A 554 -16.76 -25.39 -9.08
C SER A 554 -15.59 -25.78 -8.20
N TRP A 555 -15.42 -25.09 -7.08
CA TRP A 555 -14.42 -25.45 -6.07
C TRP A 555 -14.61 -26.85 -5.50
N GLU A 556 -15.89 -27.27 -5.35
CA GLU A 556 -16.23 -28.61 -4.87
C GLU A 556 -15.68 -29.70 -5.82
N LEU A 557 -15.92 -29.55 -7.11
CA LEU A 557 -15.41 -30.48 -8.11
C LEU A 557 -13.89 -30.47 -8.18
N ALA A 558 -13.28 -29.29 -8.21
CA ALA A 558 -11.83 -29.15 -8.22
C ALA A 558 -11.17 -29.85 -7.04
N VAL A 559 -11.66 -29.61 -5.83
CA VAL A 559 -11.14 -30.23 -4.60
C VAL A 559 -11.39 -31.74 -4.58
N LYS A 560 -12.59 -32.18 -4.94
CA LYS A 560 -12.96 -33.62 -4.92
C LYS A 560 -12.15 -34.44 -5.93
N ARG A 561 -11.90 -33.88 -7.12
CA ARG A 561 -11.14 -34.56 -8.18
C ARG A 561 -9.63 -34.30 -8.13
N ARG A 562 -9.17 -33.41 -7.27
CA ARG A 562 -7.82 -32.87 -7.26
C ARG A 562 -7.39 -32.30 -8.61
N ASP A 563 -8.33 -31.72 -9.36
CA ASP A 563 -8.08 -31.20 -10.68
C ASP A 563 -8.06 -29.67 -10.68
N LEU A 564 -6.86 -29.11 -10.78
CA LEU A 564 -6.64 -27.65 -10.85
C LEU A 564 -7.27 -27.04 -12.10
N GLN A 565 -7.44 -27.82 -13.20
CA GLN A 565 -7.97 -27.31 -14.47
C GLN A 565 -9.41 -26.78 -14.32
N GLU A 566 -10.19 -27.28 -13.38
CA GLU A 566 -11.54 -26.77 -13.07
C GLU A 566 -11.51 -25.29 -12.64
N LEU A 567 -10.39 -24.82 -12.05
CA LEU A 567 -10.21 -23.45 -11.57
C LEU A 567 -9.54 -22.54 -12.59
N THR A 568 -8.90 -23.10 -13.63
CA THR A 568 -8.12 -22.34 -14.61
C THR A 568 -9.01 -21.69 -15.69
N THR A 569 -8.51 -20.59 -16.23
CA THR A 569 -9.05 -19.93 -17.43
C THR A 569 -8.26 -20.40 -18.64
N GLU A 570 -8.93 -20.78 -19.70
CA GLU A 570 -8.32 -21.11 -20.99
C GLU A 570 -8.09 -19.83 -21.79
N LEU A 571 -6.85 -19.64 -22.20
CA LEU A 571 -6.35 -18.46 -22.91
C LEU A 571 -5.81 -18.90 -24.27
N ILE A 572 -6.01 -18.06 -25.28
CA ILE A 572 -5.66 -18.35 -26.66
C ILE A 572 -4.94 -17.14 -27.25
N VAL A 573 -3.95 -17.41 -28.09
CA VAL A 573 -3.24 -16.39 -28.88
C VAL A 573 -3.60 -16.53 -30.34
N PHE A 574 -4.02 -15.42 -30.93
CA PHE A 574 -4.25 -15.29 -32.37
C PHE A 574 -3.24 -14.34 -33.00
N LYS A 575 -2.84 -14.62 -34.20
CA LYS A 575 -2.13 -13.68 -35.11
C LYS A 575 -3.16 -13.10 -36.08
N ILE A 576 -3.19 -11.79 -36.17
CA ILE A 576 -4.06 -11.08 -37.11
C ILE A 576 -3.27 -10.81 -38.41
N SER A 577 -3.86 -11.17 -39.53
CA SER A 577 -3.28 -10.93 -40.86
C SER A 577 -4.36 -10.46 -41.84
N PRO A 578 -4.03 -9.75 -42.93
CA PRO A 578 -4.98 -9.49 -43.99
C PRO A 578 -5.51 -10.82 -44.55
N LYS A 579 -6.78 -10.87 -44.88
CA LYS A 579 -7.37 -12.02 -45.55
C LYS A 579 -6.70 -12.16 -46.90
N GLY A 580 -5.95 -13.26 -47.12
CA GLY A 580 -5.34 -13.52 -48.42
C GLY A 580 -6.42 -13.57 -49.51
N ASN A 581 -6.15 -12.85 -50.61
CA ASN A 581 -6.98 -12.94 -51.82
C ASN A 581 -6.83 -14.33 -52.45
#